data_2aedbcacb929498bc82b12aeaf675308
#
_entry.id   2aedbcacb929498bc82b12aeaf675308
#
_cell.length_a   1.000
_cell.length_b   1.000
_cell.length_c   1.000
_cell.angle_alpha   90.00
_cell.angle_beta   90.00
_cell.angle_gamma   90.00
#
_symmetry.space_group_name_H-M   'P 1'
#
loop_
_entity.id
_entity.type
_entity.pdbx_description
1 polymer ?
#
loop_
_entity_poly.entity_id
_entity_poly.type
_entity_poly.pdbx_seq_one_letter_code
_entity_poly.pdbx_strand_id
1 'polypeptide(L)'
;MIRRPPRSTQSRSSAASDVYKRQNYPSETKNLPSIGYVRQLSAEGILSLDPTIIIGEDDMGPPSVMEQIKRTNVEIKIIPENHSVEGILEKVKCVSKIIGADSDELIDTYLNPKIKRLEQQTYLKNKKKIIYILGMQSGSPLIAGKNTSGNGLINISGGINPLASFDGWKPVGTESIIEAAPDLIIISERGLRGFGTLEELRNHPALYLTPAAKNNKIISIDGMASLGFGPRTIDSAIKISEILNGIN
;
A
#
# COMPACT_ATOMS: atom_id res chain seq x y z
N MET A 1 -60.19 -0.34 0.02
CA MET A 1 -58.86 -0.94 -0.22
C MET A 1 -57.86 0.19 -0.56
N ILE A 2 -57.07 0.61 0.42
CA ILE A 2 -56.09 1.68 0.24
C ILE A 2 -54.75 1.00 -0.08
N ARG A 3 -54.24 1.18 -1.31
CA ARG A 3 -52.92 0.68 -1.72
C ARG A 3 -51.84 1.54 -1.05
N ARG A 4 -50.94 0.91 -0.28
CA ARG A 4 -49.75 1.54 0.24
C ARG A 4 -48.77 1.87 -0.91
N PRO A 5 -48.12 3.01 -0.92
CA PRO A 5 -47.07 3.33 -1.90
C PRO A 5 -45.83 2.44 -1.70
N PRO A 6 -45.07 2.12 -2.76
CA PRO A 6 -43.86 1.32 -2.64
C PRO A 6 -42.82 2.05 -1.78
N ARG A 7 -42.17 1.31 -0.88
CA ARG A 7 -41.04 1.79 -0.10
C ARG A 7 -39.93 2.24 -1.07
N SER A 8 -39.56 3.49 -1.00
CA SER A 8 -38.36 4.01 -1.66
C SER A 8 -37.15 3.23 -1.15
N THR A 9 -36.47 2.54 -2.05
CA THR A 9 -35.12 2.03 -1.81
C THR A 9 -34.22 3.21 -1.57
N GLN A 10 -33.82 3.42 -0.31
CA GLN A 10 -32.78 4.38 0.03
C GLN A 10 -31.54 4.04 -0.79
N SER A 11 -31.20 4.93 -1.73
CA SER A 11 -29.90 4.91 -2.40
C SER A 11 -28.80 4.94 -1.34
N ARG A 12 -27.98 3.91 -1.30
CA ARG A 12 -26.76 3.90 -0.48
C ARG A 12 -25.99 5.17 -0.80
N SER A 13 -25.76 5.97 0.22
CA SER A 13 -25.10 7.27 0.20
C SER A 13 -23.84 7.27 -0.69
N SER A 14 -23.70 8.29 -1.55
CA SER A 14 -22.53 8.55 -2.38
C SER A 14 -21.21 8.60 -1.58
N ALA A 15 -21.28 8.88 -0.27
CA ALA A 15 -20.16 8.83 0.65
C ALA A 15 -19.56 7.42 0.81
N ALA A 16 -20.34 6.35 0.63
CA ALA A 16 -19.82 4.98 0.68
C ALA A 16 -19.02 4.63 -0.58
N SER A 17 -19.34 5.20 -1.75
CA SER A 17 -18.61 4.96 -2.99
C SER A 17 -17.24 5.65 -3.03
N ASP A 18 -17.09 6.80 -2.38
CA ASP A 18 -15.81 7.52 -2.30
C ASP A 18 -14.77 6.83 -1.41
N VAL A 19 -15.22 6.04 -0.42
CA VAL A 19 -14.31 5.27 0.45
C VAL A 19 -13.54 4.19 -0.32
N TYR A 20 -14.09 3.70 -1.44
CA TYR A 20 -13.49 2.62 -2.23
C TYR A 20 -12.68 3.06 -3.44
N LYS A 21 -12.73 4.33 -3.87
CA LYS A 21 -11.84 4.85 -4.92
C LYS A 21 -10.44 5.04 -4.35
N ARG A 22 -9.62 4.00 -4.45
CA ARG A 22 -8.25 3.99 -3.91
C ARG A 22 -7.22 4.53 -4.90
N GLN A 23 -7.48 4.38 -6.21
CA GLN A 23 -6.58 4.84 -7.25
C GLN A 23 -6.71 6.35 -7.48
N ASN A 24 -5.60 7.06 -7.29
CA ASN A 24 -5.48 8.50 -7.52
C ASN A 24 -4.47 8.83 -8.63
N TYR A 25 -3.80 7.81 -9.17
CA TYR A 25 -2.76 7.98 -10.16
C TYR A 25 -2.81 6.86 -11.23
N PRO A 26 -2.68 7.21 -12.51
CA PRO A 26 -2.74 8.60 -13.01
C PRO A 26 -4.12 9.23 -12.75
N SER A 27 -4.23 10.57 -12.83
CA SER A 27 -5.46 11.30 -12.45
C SER A 27 -6.71 10.85 -13.21
N GLU A 28 -6.53 10.37 -14.43
CA GLU A 28 -7.56 9.88 -15.36
C GLU A 28 -8.30 8.66 -14.81
N THR A 29 -7.65 7.86 -13.95
CA THR A 29 -8.27 6.68 -13.32
C THR A 29 -9.46 7.04 -12.44
N LYS A 30 -9.57 8.29 -11.97
CA LYS A 30 -10.72 8.77 -11.19
C LYS A 30 -12.03 8.72 -11.98
N ASN A 31 -11.95 8.78 -13.31
CA ASN A 31 -13.10 8.75 -14.22
C ASN A 31 -13.53 7.32 -14.60
N LEU A 32 -12.73 6.31 -14.24
CA LEU A 32 -13.05 4.92 -14.55
C LEU A 32 -14.00 4.32 -13.50
N PRO A 33 -14.85 3.37 -13.89
CA PRO A 33 -15.66 2.61 -12.94
C PRO A 33 -14.80 1.92 -11.90
N SER A 34 -15.25 1.93 -10.64
CA SER A 34 -14.57 1.22 -9.57
C SER A 34 -15.15 -0.18 -9.44
N ILE A 35 -14.28 -1.20 -9.46
CA ILE A 35 -14.64 -2.61 -9.21
C ILE A 35 -14.57 -2.99 -7.72
N GLY A 36 -14.24 -2.03 -6.86
CA GLY A 36 -14.21 -2.21 -5.40
C GLY A 36 -12.82 -2.52 -4.84
N TYR A 37 -12.80 -3.15 -3.67
CA TYR A 37 -11.58 -3.52 -2.98
C TYR A 37 -11.09 -4.89 -3.42
N VAL A 38 -9.79 -5.02 -3.70
CA VAL A 38 -9.18 -6.24 -4.25
C VAL A 38 -9.56 -7.53 -3.50
N ARG A 39 -9.73 -7.49 -2.18
CA ARG A 39 -10.15 -8.65 -1.35
C ARG A 39 -11.65 -8.76 -1.13
N GLN A 40 -12.45 -7.86 -1.71
CA GLN A 40 -13.92 -7.82 -1.61
C GLN A 40 -14.53 -7.49 -2.97
N LEU A 41 -14.08 -8.17 -4.00
CA LEU A 41 -14.56 -8.02 -5.37
C LEU A 41 -15.97 -8.58 -5.53
N SER A 42 -16.66 -8.14 -6.59
CA SER A 42 -17.94 -8.67 -7.04
C SER A 42 -17.77 -9.19 -8.47
N ALA A 43 -18.14 -10.45 -8.71
CA ALA A 43 -18.11 -11.00 -10.07
C ALA A 43 -19.03 -10.22 -11.01
N GLU A 44 -20.24 -9.87 -10.56
CA GLU A 44 -21.19 -9.05 -11.31
C GLU A 44 -20.58 -7.67 -11.64
N GLY A 45 -19.97 -7.00 -10.64
CA GLY A 45 -19.35 -5.70 -10.83
C GLY A 45 -18.21 -5.72 -11.84
N ILE A 46 -17.39 -6.78 -11.86
CA ILE A 46 -16.30 -6.95 -12.83
C ILE A 46 -16.87 -7.29 -14.21
N LEU A 47 -17.75 -8.28 -14.31
CA LEU A 47 -18.27 -8.75 -15.59
C LEU A 47 -19.20 -7.74 -16.28
N SER A 48 -19.83 -6.83 -15.52
CA SER A 48 -20.63 -5.74 -16.10
C SER A 48 -19.83 -4.74 -16.93
N LEU A 49 -18.50 -4.75 -16.81
CA LEU A 49 -17.59 -3.93 -17.61
C LEU A 49 -17.16 -4.61 -18.93
N ASP A 50 -17.65 -5.84 -19.17
CA ASP A 50 -17.30 -6.65 -20.35
C ASP A 50 -15.78 -6.76 -20.59
N PRO A 51 -14.99 -7.17 -19.57
CA PRO A 51 -13.53 -7.18 -19.69
C PRO A 51 -13.08 -8.31 -20.61
N THR A 52 -12.10 -8.03 -21.45
CA THR A 52 -11.40 -9.06 -22.25
C THR A 52 -10.29 -9.74 -21.46
N ILE A 53 -9.74 -9.04 -20.46
CA ILE A 53 -8.68 -9.53 -19.58
C ILE A 53 -8.82 -8.91 -18.18
N ILE A 54 -8.51 -9.69 -17.17
CA ILE A 54 -8.39 -9.25 -15.78
C ILE A 54 -6.93 -9.41 -15.36
N ILE A 55 -6.33 -8.33 -14.90
CA ILE A 55 -4.95 -8.32 -14.41
C ILE A 55 -4.97 -7.98 -12.92
N GLY A 56 -4.33 -8.78 -12.10
CA GLY A 56 -4.24 -8.52 -10.65
C GLY A 56 -3.24 -9.42 -9.94
N GLU A 57 -3.16 -9.28 -8.65
CA GLU A 57 -2.27 -10.05 -7.77
C GLU A 57 -3.01 -11.27 -7.19
N ASP A 58 -2.29 -12.19 -6.58
CA ASP A 58 -2.83 -13.46 -6.07
C ASP A 58 -3.77 -13.29 -4.87
N ASP A 59 -3.76 -12.12 -4.23
CA ASP A 59 -4.65 -11.76 -3.13
C ASP A 59 -6.05 -11.29 -3.59
N MET A 60 -6.33 -11.31 -4.90
CA MET A 60 -7.67 -11.02 -5.44
C MET A 60 -8.71 -11.98 -4.86
N GLY A 61 -9.83 -11.43 -4.40
CA GLY A 61 -10.85 -12.27 -3.79
C GLY A 61 -12.17 -11.58 -3.49
N PRO A 62 -13.08 -12.29 -2.83
CA PRO A 62 -12.91 -13.61 -2.20
C PRO A 62 -12.76 -14.76 -3.20
N PRO A 63 -12.23 -15.92 -2.80
CA PRO A 63 -12.01 -17.07 -3.69
C PRO A 63 -13.25 -17.49 -4.48
N SER A 64 -14.44 -17.41 -3.86
CA SER A 64 -15.73 -17.73 -4.53
C SER A 64 -16.02 -16.83 -5.73
N VAL A 65 -15.61 -15.56 -5.68
CA VAL A 65 -15.74 -14.60 -6.80
C VAL A 65 -14.77 -14.98 -7.91
N MET A 66 -13.52 -15.30 -7.56
CA MET A 66 -12.51 -15.73 -8.54
C MET A 66 -12.94 -17.02 -9.26
N GLU A 67 -13.55 -17.98 -8.53
CA GLU A 67 -14.12 -19.19 -9.13
C GLU A 67 -15.28 -18.90 -10.10
N GLN A 68 -16.13 -17.91 -9.80
CA GLN A 68 -17.19 -17.50 -10.71
C GLN A 68 -16.62 -16.90 -12.01
N ILE A 69 -15.61 -16.02 -11.89
CA ILE A 69 -14.95 -15.40 -13.05
C ILE A 69 -14.22 -16.46 -13.89
N LYS A 70 -13.53 -17.42 -13.28
CA LYS A 70 -12.85 -18.51 -14.00
C LYS A 70 -13.78 -19.39 -14.84
N ARG A 71 -15.10 -19.42 -14.54
CA ARG A 71 -16.11 -20.13 -15.33
C ARG A 71 -16.56 -19.35 -16.57
N THR A 72 -16.12 -18.12 -16.71
CA THR A 72 -16.34 -17.30 -17.92
C THR A 72 -15.18 -17.45 -18.88
N ASN A 73 -15.29 -16.89 -20.07
CA ASN A 73 -14.21 -16.88 -21.07
C ASN A 73 -13.21 -15.74 -20.86
N VAL A 74 -13.29 -15.00 -19.73
CA VAL A 74 -12.41 -13.86 -19.46
C VAL A 74 -11.05 -14.38 -19.00
N GLU A 75 -9.99 -13.94 -19.64
CA GLU A 75 -8.64 -14.31 -19.27
C GLU A 75 -8.22 -13.62 -17.96
N ILE A 76 -7.64 -14.37 -17.03
CA ILE A 76 -7.10 -13.84 -15.76
C ILE A 76 -5.59 -13.98 -15.78
N LYS A 77 -4.87 -12.87 -15.63
CA LYS A 77 -3.41 -12.82 -15.48
C LYS A 77 -3.05 -12.41 -14.06
N ILE A 78 -2.35 -13.30 -13.37
CA ILE A 78 -1.81 -13.03 -12.04
C ILE A 78 -0.41 -12.43 -12.19
N ILE A 79 -0.19 -11.29 -11.54
CA ILE A 79 1.09 -10.60 -11.51
C ILE A 79 1.85 -11.08 -10.27
N PRO A 80 3.15 -11.42 -10.37
CA PRO A 80 3.94 -11.81 -9.21
C PRO A 80 4.07 -10.64 -8.23
N GLU A 81 3.92 -10.92 -6.93
CA GLU A 81 4.15 -9.98 -5.85
C GLU A 81 5.46 -10.30 -5.15
N ASN A 82 6.45 -9.43 -5.31
CA ASN A 82 7.73 -9.50 -4.62
C ASN A 82 8.10 -8.10 -4.12
N HIS A 83 8.28 -7.98 -2.81
CA HIS A 83 8.53 -6.71 -2.14
C HIS A 83 10.03 -6.33 -2.14
N SER A 84 10.64 -6.34 -3.33
CA SER A 84 12.04 -5.97 -3.58
C SER A 84 12.17 -5.05 -4.82
N VAL A 85 13.36 -4.53 -5.06
CA VAL A 85 13.68 -3.75 -6.28
C VAL A 85 13.53 -4.64 -7.52
N GLU A 86 14.04 -5.86 -7.45
CA GLU A 86 13.93 -6.86 -8.52
C GLU A 86 12.47 -7.18 -8.82
N GLY A 87 11.63 -7.33 -7.76
CA GLY A 87 10.19 -7.56 -7.90
C GLY A 87 9.46 -6.42 -8.61
N ILE A 88 9.89 -5.16 -8.42
CA ILE A 88 9.34 -4.02 -9.17
C ILE A 88 9.66 -4.17 -10.67
N LEU A 89 10.90 -4.52 -11.01
CA LEU A 89 11.32 -4.71 -12.41
C LEU A 89 10.56 -5.89 -13.06
N GLU A 90 10.43 -7.01 -12.33
CA GLU A 90 9.66 -8.18 -12.77
C GLU A 90 8.19 -7.84 -13.02
N LYS A 91 7.57 -7.07 -12.09
CA LYS A 91 6.18 -6.62 -12.22
C LYS A 91 6.00 -5.74 -13.46
N VAL A 92 6.90 -4.79 -13.70
CA VAL A 92 6.86 -3.92 -14.89
C VAL A 92 6.97 -4.75 -16.17
N LYS A 93 7.94 -5.65 -16.27
CA LYS A 93 8.10 -6.54 -17.43
C LYS A 93 6.87 -7.43 -17.66
N CYS A 94 6.33 -7.99 -16.56
CA CYS A 94 5.16 -8.86 -16.63
C CYS A 94 3.93 -8.10 -17.15
N VAL A 95 3.63 -6.92 -16.60
CA VAL A 95 2.49 -6.09 -17.03
C VAL A 95 2.67 -5.64 -18.48
N SER A 96 3.84 -5.13 -18.84
CA SER A 96 4.13 -4.68 -20.21
C SER A 96 3.92 -5.80 -21.22
N LYS A 97 4.41 -7.03 -20.92
CA LYS A 97 4.19 -8.20 -21.78
C LYS A 97 2.71 -8.55 -21.93
N ILE A 98 1.91 -8.44 -20.87
CA ILE A 98 0.47 -8.75 -20.90
C ILE A 98 -0.28 -7.77 -21.80
N ILE A 99 0.07 -6.48 -21.76
CA ILE A 99 -0.60 -5.44 -22.55
C ILE A 99 0.05 -5.19 -23.93
N GLY A 100 1.07 -5.96 -24.30
CA GLY A 100 1.78 -5.81 -25.58
C GLY A 100 2.62 -4.53 -25.67
N ALA A 101 3.05 -3.96 -24.54
CA ALA A 101 3.91 -2.79 -24.49
C ALA A 101 5.38 -3.17 -24.30
N ASP A 102 6.30 -2.28 -24.69
CA ASP A 102 7.72 -2.39 -24.39
C ASP A 102 8.01 -1.78 -23.01
N SER A 103 8.76 -2.51 -22.18
CA SER A 103 9.18 -2.06 -20.85
C SER A 103 10.56 -1.42 -20.83
N ASP A 104 11.38 -1.61 -21.88
CA ASP A 104 12.81 -1.29 -21.83
C ASP A 104 13.04 0.21 -21.68
N GLU A 105 12.30 1.03 -22.40
CA GLU A 105 12.39 2.49 -22.26
C GLU A 105 12.06 2.94 -20.83
N LEU A 106 10.99 2.42 -20.23
CA LEU A 106 10.61 2.76 -18.85
C LEU A 106 11.66 2.30 -17.84
N ILE A 107 12.21 1.10 -18.04
CA ILE A 107 13.24 0.55 -17.16
C ILE A 107 14.52 1.35 -17.28
N ASP A 108 15.01 1.60 -18.49
CA ASP A 108 16.32 2.21 -18.71
C ASP A 108 16.33 3.71 -18.45
N THR A 109 15.25 4.42 -18.81
CA THR A 109 15.23 5.90 -18.68
C THR A 109 14.66 6.38 -17.35
N TYR A 110 13.78 5.60 -16.71
CA TYR A 110 13.13 6.04 -15.48
C TYR A 110 13.54 5.22 -14.25
N LEU A 111 13.52 3.87 -14.31
CA LEU A 111 13.77 3.04 -13.13
C LEU A 111 15.25 2.89 -12.82
N ASN A 112 16.09 2.49 -13.78
CA ASN A 112 17.52 2.24 -13.54
C ASN A 112 18.28 3.42 -12.94
N PRO A 113 18.10 4.68 -13.40
CA PRO A 113 18.75 5.83 -12.77
C PRO A 113 18.33 6.03 -11.31
N LYS A 114 17.05 5.79 -11.00
CA LYS A 114 16.52 5.93 -9.63
C LYS A 114 16.97 4.79 -8.72
N ILE A 115 17.01 3.57 -9.22
CA ILE A 115 17.54 2.40 -8.51
C ILE A 115 19.00 2.66 -8.13
N LYS A 116 19.82 3.10 -9.09
CA LYS A 116 21.24 3.45 -8.83
C LYS A 116 21.37 4.55 -7.77
N ARG A 117 20.50 5.57 -7.80
CA ARG A 117 20.47 6.62 -6.76
C ARG A 117 20.11 6.02 -5.40
N LEU A 118 19.08 5.16 -5.34
CA LEU A 118 18.66 4.50 -4.11
C LEU A 118 19.78 3.66 -3.50
N GLU A 119 20.47 2.85 -4.29
CA GLU A 119 21.60 2.03 -3.87
C GLU A 119 22.72 2.87 -3.24
N GLN A 120 23.04 4.01 -3.85
CA GLN A 120 24.06 4.93 -3.32
C GLN A 120 23.65 5.54 -1.98
N GLN A 121 22.35 5.79 -1.77
CA GLN A 121 21.81 6.39 -0.55
C GLN A 121 21.63 5.38 0.60
N THR A 122 21.36 4.11 0.28
CA THR A 122 21.07 3.08 1.27
C THR A 122 22.31 2.44 1.90
N TYR A 123 23.51 2.81 1.45
CA TYR A 123 24.77 2.38 2.05
C TYR A 123 25.03 3.10 3.38
N LEU A 124 24.19 2.79 4.39
CA LEU A 124 24.31 3.37 5.73
C LEU A 124 25.18 2.49 6.63
N LYS A 125 26.15 3.09 7.33
CA LYS A 125 26.96 2.41 8.35
C LYS A 125 26.10 1.93 9.53
N ASN A 126 25.13 2.76 9.95
CA ASN A 126 24.20 2.47 11.06
C ASN A 126 22.79 2.50 10.52
N LYS A 127 22.19 1.32 10.32
CA LYS A 127 20.80 1.23 9.86
C LYS A 127 19.85 1.71 10.94
N LYS A 128 18.93 2.61 10.58
CA LYS A 128 17.90 3.16 11.47
C LYS A 128 16.68 2.23 11.55
N LYS A 129 16.05 2.20 12.72
CA LYS A 129 14.83 1.42 12.97
C LYS A 129 13.61 2.17 12.45
N ILE A 130 12.82 1.50 11.63
CA ILE A 130 11.62 2.09 11.03
C ILE A 130 10.43 1.17 11.31
N ILE A 131 9.30 1.75 11.68
CA ILE A 131 8.01 1.06 11.65
C ILE A 131 7.09 1.70 10.61
N TYR A 132 6.28 0.88 9.95
CA TYR A 132 5.24 1.34 9.03
C TYR A 132 3.86 1.04 9.63
N ILE A 133 3.05 2.08 9.79
CA ILE A 133 1.68 2.00 10.29
C ILE A 133 0.72 2.07 9.11
N LEU A 134 -0.12 1.05 8.91
CA LEU A 134 -1.15 1.05 7.89
C LEU A 134 -2.38 1.86 8.31
N GLY A 135 -2.70 1.87 9.60
CA GLY A 135 -3.85 2.54 10.20
C GLY A 135 -4.08 2.05 11.62
N MET A 136 -5.33 2.16 12.10
CA MET A 136 -5.77 1.62 13.41
C MET A 136 -6.62 0.37 13.22
N GLN A 137 -6.46 -0.58 14.12
CA GLN A 137 -7.33 -1.74 14.23
C GLN A 137 -7.57 -2.05 15.72
N SER A 138 -8.84 -2.10 16.12
CA SER A 138 -9.24 -2.41 17.50
C SER A 138 -8.50 -1.56 18.56
N GLY A 139 -8.30 -0.26 18.29
CA GLY A 139 -7.65 0.67 19.20
C GLY A 139 -6.11 0.62 19.22
N SER A 140 -5.50 -0.23 18.41
CA SER A 140 -4.04 -0.34 18.32
C SER A 140 -3.53 -0.03 16.90
N PRO A 141 -2.30 0.52 16.73
CA PRO A 141 -1.68 0.70 15.44
C PRO A 141 -1.49 -0.64 14.71
N LEU A 142 -1.96 -0.73 13.48
CA LEU A 142 -1.75 -1.87 12.59
C LEU A 142 -0.40 -1.71 11.89
N ILE A 143 0.59 -2.50 12.29
CA ILE A 143 1.99 -2.34 11.91
C ILE A 143 2.44 -3.47 10.98
N ALA A 144 3.36 -3.12 10.07
CA ALA A 144 4.01 -4.04 9.17
C ALA A 144 4.97 -4.99 9.92
N GLY A 145 4.72 -6.29 9.85
CA GLY A 145 5.66 -7.34 10.19
C GLY A 145 6.35 -7.89 8.94
N LYS A 146 7.04 -9.02 9.09
CA LYS A 146 7.67 -9.77 8.01
C LYS A 146 6.65 -10.11 6.90
N ASN A 147 7.13 -10.28 5.68
CA ASN A 147 6.33 -10.63 4.50
C ASN A 147 5.21 -9.63 4.15
N THR A 148 5.40 -8.35 4.47
CA THR A 148 4.50 -7.27 4.08
C THR A 148 5.17 -6.29 3.14
N SER A 149 4.39 -5.60 2.32
CA SER A 149 4.89 -4.50 1.50
C SER A 149 5.50 -3.36 2.34
N GLY A 150 4.98 -3.12 3.56
CA GLY A 150 5.58 -2.17 4.49
C GLY A 150 6.99 -2.57 4.93
N ASN A 151 7.21 -3.86 5.23
CA ASN A 151 8.54 -4.38 5.54
C ASN A 151 9.48 -4.33 4.33
N GLY A 152 8.99 -4.68 3.14
CA GLY A 152 9.74 -4.57 1.90
C GLY A 152 10.19 -3.13 1.64
N LEU A 153 9.29 -2.15 1.79
CA LEU A 153 9.62 -0.73 1.64
C LEU A 153 10.71 -0.27 2.62
N ILE A 154 10.60 -0.67 3.90
CA ILE A 154 11.63 -0.38 4.91
C ILE A 154 12.99 -0.91 4.46
N ASN A 155 13.04 -2.15 4.00
CA ASN A 155 14.28 -2.81 3.58
C ASN A 155 14.91 -2.13 2.37
N ILE A 156 14.15 -1.86 1.30
CA ILE A 156 14.68 -1.19 0.11
C ILE A 156 15.08 0.26 0.38
N SER A 157 14.53 0.90 1.41
CA SER A 157 14.93 2.24 1.85
C SER A 157 16.20 2.25 2.71
N GLY A 158 16.80 1.10 3.01
CA GLY A 158 18.01 0.97 3.81
C GLY A 158 17.78 0.92 5.33
N GLY A 159 16.53 0.88 5.80
CA GLY A 159 16.18 0.76 7.21
C GLY A 159 16.12 -0.67 7.72
N ILE A 160 15.80 -0.80 9.02
CA ILE A 160 15.50 -2.08 9.68
C ILE A 160 14.10 -2.01 10.27
N ASN A 161 13.28 -3.02 10.03
CA ASN A 161 12.02 -3.18 10.75
C ASN A 161 12.26 -3.93 12.08
N PRO A 162 12.19 -3.26 13.24
CA PRO A 162 12.40 -3.90 14.52
C PRO A 162 11.28 -4.88 14.90
N LEU A 163 10.14 -4.84 14.17
CA LEU A 163 8.97 -5.69 14.39
C LEU A 163 8.82 -6.80 13.34
N ALA A 164 9.89 -7.12 12.60
CA ALA A 164 9.90 -8.23 11.63
C ALA A 164 9.89 -9.64 12.27
N SER A 165 9.75 -9.75 13.59
CA SER A 165 9.63 -11.03 14.30
C SER A 165 8.27 -11.72 14.06
N PHE A 166 7.21 -10.98 13.74
CA PHE A 166 5.92 -11.53 13.39
C PHE A 166 5.64 -11.40 11.88
N ASP A 167 4.75 -12.24 11.39
CA ASP A 167 4.35 -12.29 9.98
C ASP A 167 3.08 -11.47 9.72
N GLY A 168 3.03 -10.80 8.57
CA GLY A 168 1.87 -10.05 8.12
C GLY A 168 1.65 -8.72 8.85
N TRP A 169 0.48 -8.13 8.63
CA TRP A 169 0.04 -6.91 9.29
C TRP A 169 -0.67 -7.26 10.60
N LYS A 170 -0.23 -6.71 11.73
CA LYS A 170 -0.85 -6.99 13.04
C LYS A 170 -1.04 -5.72 13.88
N PRO A 171 -2.12 -5.65 14.68
CA PRO A 171 -2.22 -4.66 15.74
C PRO A 171 -1.10 -4.89 16.76
N VAL A 172 -0.38 -3.84 17.12
CA VAL A 172 0.75 -3.91 18.06
C VAL A 172 0.47 -3.03 19.28
N GLY A 173 0.68 -3.57 20.47
CA GLY A 173 0.49 -2.85 21.72
C GLY A 173 1.57 -1.79 21.98
N THR A 174 1.23 -0.82 22.81
CA THR A 174 2.09 0.31 23.17
C THR A 174 3.47 -0.10 23.65
N GLU A 175 3.55 -1.09 24.53
CA GLU A 175 4.82 -1.55 25.13
C GLU A 175 5.79 -2.05 24.06
N SER A 176 5.31 -2.91 23.15
CA SER A 176 6.14 -3.44 22.05
C SER A 176 6.62 -2.35 21.09
N ILE A 177 5.81 -1.31 20.85
CA ILE A 177 6.21 -0.18 20.00
C ILE A 177 7.30 0.65 20.69
N ILE A 178 7.17 0.89 21.99
CA ILE A 178 8.16 1.62 22.79
C ILE A 178 9.48 0.83 22.86
N GLU A 179 9.41 -0.48 23.09
CA GLU A 179 10.58 -1.37 23.14
C GLU A 179 11.29 -1.44 21.77
N ALA A 180 10.53 -1.46 20.68
CA ALA A 180 11.06 -1.41 19.31
C ALA A 180 11.91 -0.16 19.08
N ALA A 181 11.63 0.94 19.81
CA ALA A 181 12.35 2.21 19.79
C ALA A 181 12.64 2.69 18.35
N PRO A 182 11.60 2.94 17.50
CA PRO A 182 11.81 3.35 16.13
C PRO A 182 12.43 4.76 16.06
N ASP A 183 13.39 4.94 15.13
CA ASP A 183 13.98 6.23 14.77
C ASP A 183 13.07 7.02 13.81
N LEU A 184 12.29 6.31 12.99
CA LEU A 184 11.33 6.85 12.03
C LEU A 184 10.03 6.07 12.08
N ILE A 185 8.90 6.77 12.07
CA ILE A 185 7.57 6.21 11.90
C ILE A 185 7.00 6.69 10.57
N ILE A 186 6.56 5.74 9.76
CA ILE A 186 5.89 6.00 8.48
C ILE A 186 4.42 5.61 8.63
N ILE A 187 3.53 6.45 8.14
CA ILE A 187 2.10 6.14 8.04
C ILE A 187 1.61 6.44 6.64
N SER A 188 0.68 5.60 6.13
CA SER A 188 0.00 5.95 4.90
C SER A 188 -0.92 7.17 5.11
N GLU A 189 -1.06 8.04 4.09
CA GLU A 189 -1.98 9.20 4.16
C GLU A 189 -3.41 8.76 4.52
N ARG A 190 -3.84 7.60 4.04
CA ARG A 190 -5.15 7.03 4.39
C ARG A 190 -5.20 6.61 5.87
N GLY A 191 -4.14 5.95 6.36
CA GLY A 191 -4.02 5.55 7.76
C GLY A 191 -4.04 6.74 8.70
N LEU A 192 -3.36 7.83 8.30
CA LEU A 192 -3.33 9.07 9.07
C LEU A 192 -4.71 9.66 9.31
N ARG A 193 -5.63 9.56 8.33
CA ARG A 193 -7.02 10.04 8.52
C ARG A 193 -7.74 9.40 9.71
N GLY A 194 -7.36 8.18 10.08
CA GLY A 194 -7.89 7.52 11.29
C GLY A 194 -7.36 8.07 12.60
N PHE A 195 -6.25 8.83 12.56
CA PHE A 195 -5.65 9.49 13.73
C PHE A 195 -5.93 11.00 13.74
N GLY A 196 -6.28 11.59 12.58
CA GLY A 196 -6.41 13.04 12.39
C GLY A 196 -5.16 13.65 11.76
N THR A 197 -4.36 14.37 12.53
CA THR A 197 -3.14 15.05 12.10
C THR A 197 -1.86 14.28 12.48
N LEU A 198 -0.73 14.69 11.92
CA LEU A 198 0.59 14.16 12.35
C LEU A 198 0.91 14.54 13.80
N GLU A 199 0.38 15.67 14.28
CA GLU A 199 0.55 16.10 15.67
C GLU A 199 -0.24 15.21 16.63
N GLU A 200 -1.50 14.92 16.31
CA GLU A 200 -2.32 13.98 17.09
C GLU A 200 -1.71 12.58 17.07
N LEU A 201 -1.20 12.12 15.94
CA LEU A 201 -0.49 10.85 15.84
C LEU A 201 0.77 10.83 16.72
N ARG A 202 1.55 11.92 16.75
CA ARG A 202 2.75 12.04 17.59
C ARG A 202 2.41 11.95 19.08
N ASN A 203 1.30 12.54 19.48
CA ASN A 203 0.83 12.57 20.87
C ASN A 203 0.01 11.32 21.24
N HIS A 204 -0.17 10.39 20.29
CA HIS A 204 -0.93 9.16 20.56
C HIS A 204 -0.25 8.32 21.66
N PRO A 205 -1.01 7.77 22.64
CA PRO A 205 -0.45 7.02 23.77
C PRO A 205 0.50 5.90 23.37
N ALA A 206 0.26 5.24 22.23
CA ALA A 206 1.13 4.18 21.73
C ALA A 206 2.47 4.66 21.17
N LEU A 207 2.64 5.96 20.86
CA LEU A 207 3.78 6.44 20.07
C LEU A 207 4.61 7.53 20.77
N TYR A 208 4.00 8.36 21.62
CA TYR A 208 4.62 9.59 22.16
C TYR A 208 5.94 9.37 22.91
N LEU A 209 6.17 8.18 23.46
CA LEU A 209 7.42 7.82 24.15
C LEU A 209 8.52 7.32 23.21
N THR A 210 8.22 7.06 21.94
CA THR A 210 9.22 6.59 20.98
C THR A 210 10.23 7.66 20.61
N PRO A 211 11.47 7.29 20.24
CA PRO A 211 12.47 8.24 19.71
C PRO A 211 11.93 9.03 18.50
N ALA A 212 11.22 8.36 17.58
CA ALA A 212 10.63 8.99 16.42
C ALA A 212 9.64 10.12 16.77
N ALA A 213 8.74 9.89 17.75
CA ALA A 213 7.79 10.91 18.19
C ALA A 213 8.49 12.10 18.86
N LYS A 214 9.44 11.83 19.75
CA LYS A 214 10.22 12.85 20.48
C LYS A 214 11.04 13.74 19.55
N ASN A 215 11.56 13.17 18.45
CA ASN A 215 12.42 13.86 17.49
C ASN A 215 11.66 14.40 16.26
N ASN A 216 10.31 14.39 16.27
CA ASN A 216 9.48 14.81 15.14
C ASN A 216 9.76 14.02 13.84
N LYS A 217 10.13 12.74 13.95
CA LYS A 217 10.42 11.84 12.84
C LYS A 217 9.24 10.90 12.56
N ILE A 218 8.05 11.51 12.37
CA ILE A 218 6.84 10.81 11.90
C ILE A 218 6.44 11.45 10.59
N ILE A 219 6.29 10.64 9.54
CA ILE A 219 5.95 11.11 8.20
C ILE A 219 4.73 10.40 7.64
N SER A 220 3.98 11.11 6.81
CA SER A 220 2.89 10.53 6.01
C SER A 220 3.31 10.45 4.54
N ILE A 221 2.97 9.32 3.90
CA ILE A 221 3.28 9.07 2.49
C ILE A 221 2.08 8.48 1.75
N ASP A 222 2.05 8.66 0.42
CA ASP A 222 1.05 8.01 -0.44
C ASP A 222 1.16 6.48 -0.31
N GLY A 223 0.14 5.85 0.26
CA GLY A 223 0.10 4.41 0.48
C GLY A 223 0.12 3.60 -0.82
N MET A 224 -0.50 4.09 -1.91
CA MET A 224 -0.50 3.38 -3.19
C MET A 224 0.88 3.44 -3.85
N ALA A 225 1.54 4.59 -3.82
CA ALA A 225 2.88 4.75 -4.36
C ALA A 225 3.91 3.91 -3.58
N SER A 226 3.75 3.83 -2.25
CA SER A 226 4.74 3.21 -1.38
C SER A 226 4.59 1.69 -1.21
N LEU A 227 3.35 1.19 -1.16
CA LEU A 227 3.06 -0.22 -0.85
C LEU A 227 2.71 -1.07 -2.08
N GLY A 228 2.43 -0.46 -3.24
CA GLY A 228 2.01 -1.19 -4.44
C GLY A 228 3.15 -1.86 -5.19
N PHE A 229 4.40 -1.67 -4.79
CA PHE A 229 5.61 -2.22 -5.44
C PHE A 229 5.56 -2.09 -6.98
N GLY A 230 5.18 -0.90 -7.43
CA GLY A 230 5.29 -0.46 -8.82
C GLY A 230 6.39 0.59 -9.00
N PRO A 231 6.49 1.21 -10.17
CA PRO A 231 7.55 2.19 -10.49
C PRO A 231 7.71 3.32 -9.47
N ARG A 232 6.61 3.82 -8.89
CA ARG A 232 6.62 4.92 -7.91
C ARG A 232 7.12 4.51 -6.52
N THR A 233 7.23 3.22 -6.23
CA THR A 233 7.76 2.75 -4.94
C THR A 233 9.22 3.11 -4.78
N ILE A 234 10.00 3.14 -5.88
CA ILE A 234 11.40 3.60 -5.85
C ILE A 234 11.50 5.06 -5.41
N ASP A 235 10.60 5.95 -5.87
CA ASP A 235 10.58 7.35 -5.43
C ASP A 235 10.27 7.47 -3.94
N SER A 236 9.35 6.65 -3.43
CA SER A 236 9.03 6.60 -2.00
C SER A 236 10.24 6.13 -1.18
N ALA A 237 10.94 5.11 -1.65
CA ALA A 237 12.13 4.57 -0.99
C ALA A 237 13.28 5.59 -0.97
N ILE A 238 13.51 6.31 -2.06
CA ILE A 238 14.51 7.41 -2.14
C ILE A 238 14.19 8.49 -1.09
N LYS A 239 12.94 8.95 -1.04
CA LYS A 239 12.50 9.95 -0.05
C LYS A 239 12.73 9.50 1.39
N ILE A 240 12.42 8.24 1.69
CA ILE A 240 12.66 7.67 3.03
C ILE A 240 14.16 7.61 3.32
N SER A 241 14.97 7.13 2.36
CA SER A 241 16.42 7.05 2.51
C SER A 241 17.07 8.42 2.77
N GLU A 242 16.60 9.48 2.12
CA GLU A 242 17.06 10.86 2.36
C GLU A 242 16.75 11.31 3.79
N ILE A 243 15.56 10.98 4.30
CA ILE A 243 15.19 11.28 5.68
C ILE A 243 16.07 10.52 6.67
N LEU A 244 16.37 9.23 6.39
CA LEU A 244 17.23 8.40 7.24
C LEU A 244 18.65 8.97 7.31
N ASN A 245 19.20 9.45 6.19
CA ASN A 245 20.52 10.08 6.13
C ASN A 245 20.58 11.37 6.96
N GLY A 246 19.47 12.04 7.20
CA GLY A 246 19.34 13.23 8.06
C GLY A 246 19.02 12.93 9.53
N ILE A 247 18.99 11.67 9.96
CA ILE A 247 18.80 11.26 11.35
C ILE A 247 20.18 10.96 11.97
N ASN A 248 20.61 11.80 12.90
CA ASN A 248 21.86 11.64 13.64
C ASN A 248 21.77 10.51 14.68
#